data_540e572d731323a5d65cfe0142b44a43
#
_entry.id   540e572d731323a5d65cfe0142b44a43
#
_cell.length_a   1.000
_cell.length_b   1.000
_cell.length_c   1.000
_cell.angle_alpha   90.00
_cell.angle_beta   90.00
_cell.angle_gamma   90.00
#
_symmetry.space_group_name_H-M   'P 1'
#
loop_
_entity.id
_entity.type
_entity.pdbx_description
1 polymer ?
#
loop_
_entity_poly.entity_id
_entity_poly.type
_entity_poly.pdbx_seq_one_letter_code
_entity_poly.pdbx_strand_id
1 'polypeptide(L)'
;MSGVSGMSEIEILTGKAVLATRTLWEEVFTQDSVKFVDYYYSHKAEKNICFVIKEQNEIVSMVHLTPYDMCVKRDKCGEIDIFSTYYIVGVATKEAFRHRGYMTALLEQAFSYMKKCNIPFAFLMPANPAIYEPFGFRYIYERTDYLFCPKDVNKGQGSSALNLEVELEIVKADEKDCEQLASFSMEQLRGRYDFFLKRDELYFRTLHMELESENGCIYLIYANGELAGYFTHACEEEEFVQEVLIKECYENMLVVDEGNEGLLVRRSEKKPIIMGKKLCDNTRFEPLLQEIADGKNANGFMNEVV
;
A
#
# COMPACT_ATOMS: atom_id res chain seq x y z
N MET A 1 46.50 -6.16 17.65
CA MET A 1 45.23 -6.66 18.18
C MET A 1 44.18 -5.68 17.70
N SER A 2 43.59 -5.94 16.55
CA SER A 2 42.52 -5.11 15.96
C SER A 2 41.22 -5.45 16.68
N GLY A 3 40.70 -4.48 17.45
CA GLY A 3 39.43 -4.60 18.12
C GLY A 3 38.35 -4.88 17.09
N VAL A 4 37.57 -5.92 17.33
CA VAL A 4 36.26 -6.14 16.69
C VAL A 4 35.43 -4.92 17.11
N SER A 5 35.18 -4.01 16.16
CA SER A 5 34.22 -2.94 16.33
C SER A 5 32.88 -3.61 16.62
N GLY A 6 32.39 -3.50 17.86
CA GLY A 6 31.13 -4.07 18.26
C GLY A 6 30.05 -3.48 17.35
N MET A 7 29.22 -4.34 16.75
CA MET A 7 28.01 -3.89 16.05
C MET A 7 27.21 -3.05 17.04
N SER A 8 26.81 -1.85 16.61
CA SER A 8 25.95 -0.98 17.42
C SER A 8 24.66 -1.71 17.80
N GLU A 9 24.25 -1.58 19.05
CA GLU A 9 23.06 -2.27 19.58
C GLU A 9 21.81 -1.84 18.82
N ILE A 10 21.00 -2.83 18.42
CA ILE A 10 19.69 -2.56 17.78
C ILE A 10 18.66 -2.44 18.88
N GLU A 11 18.00 -1.27 18.91
CA GLU A 11 16.89 -1.00 19.81
C GLU A 11 15.56 -1.17 19.06
N ILE A 12 14.53 -1.69 19.76
CA ILE A 12 13.17 -1.83 19.22
C ILE A 12 12.29 -0.78 19.88
N LEU A 13 11.71 0.11 19.08
CA LEU A 13 10.78 1.14 19.52
C LEU A 13 9.35 0.73 19.18
N THR A 14 8.41 0.99 20.09
CA THR A 14 6.98 0.76 19.93
C THR A 14 6.16 1.90 20.54
N GLY A 15 4.93 2.09 20.07
CA GLY A 15 4.07 3.15 20.57
C GLY A 15 4.71 4.53 20.42
N LYS A 16 4.56 5.37 21.41
CA LYS A 16 5.09 6.76 21.38
C LYS A 16 6.60 6.87 21.20
N ALA A 17 7.37 5.82 21.54
CA ALA A 17 8.82 5.84 21.37
C ALA A 17 9.20 5.91 19.86
N VAL A 18 8.34 5.41 18.96
CA VAL A 18 8.55 5.48 17.51
C VAL A 18 8.62 6.92 17.01
N LEU A 19 7.97 7.86 17.67
CA LEU A 19 7.97 9.28 17.27
C LEU A 19 9.38 9.90 17.28
N ALA A 20 10.33 9.31 18.01
CA ALA A 20 11.73 9.74 18.01
C ALA A 20 12.44 9.53 16.65
N THR A 21 11.87 8.73 15.74
CA THR A 21 12.43 8.48 14.40
C THR A 21 12.15 9.61 13.41
N ARG A 22 11.23 10.54 13.74
CA ARG A 22 10.80 11.62 12.86
C ARG A 22 11.96 12.46 12.31
N THR A 23 12.90 12.81 13.15
CA THR A 23 14.06 13.62 12.73
C THR A 23 14.88 12.94 11.62
N LEU A 24 15.08 11.62 11.73
CA LEU A 24 15.77 10.87 10.69
C LEU A 24 14.93 10.75 9.42
N TRP A 25 13.60 10.62 9.55
CA TRP A 25 12.68 10.60 8.41
C TRP A 25 12.80 11.89 7.59
N GLU A 26 12.63 13.04 8.25
CA GLU A 26 12.71 14.37 7.62
C GLU A 26 14.08 14.64 6.98
N GLU A 27 15.17 14.12 7.57
CA GLU A 27 16.53 14.27 7.02
C GLU A 27 16.75 13.44 5.75
N VAL A 28 16.16 12.23 5.66
CA VAL A 28 16.43 11.27 4.57
C VAL A 28 15.40 11.35 3.45
N PHE A 29 14.12 11.52 3.79
CA PHE A 29 13.00 11.57 2.83
C PHE A 29 12.58 13.01 2.56
N THR A 30 13.49 13.77 1.96
CA THR A 30 13.31 15.22 1.71
C THR A 30 12.24 15.55 0.66
N GLN A 31 11.79 14.55 -0.10
CA GLN A 31 10.69 14.67 -1.06
C GLN A 31 9.31 14.62 -0.38
N ASP A 32 9.22 14.06 0.83
CA ASP A 32 7.95 13.97 1.54
C ASP A 32 7.52 15.35 2.03
N SER A 33 6.25 15.70 1.82
CA SER A 33 5.71 16.98 2.27
C SER A 33 5.65 17.04 3.80
N VAL A 34 5.75 18.24 4.35
CA VAL A 34 5.57 18.44 5.81
C VAL A 34 4.22 17.92 6.27
N LYS A 35 3.16 18.11 5.47
CA LYS A 35 1.80 17.65 5.79
C LYS A 35 1.72 16.12 5.83
N PHE A 36 2.35 15.43 4.88
CA PHE A 36 2.43 13.98 4.88
C PHE A 36 3.18 13.46 6.09
N VAL A 37 4.34 14.03 6.43
CA VAL A 37 5.11 13.65 7.62
C VAL A 37 4.31 13.88 8.91
N ASP A 38 3.59 15.02 9.01
CA ASP A 38 2.69 15.29 10.14
C ASP A 38 1.58 14.26 10.25
N TYR A 39 0.92 13.91 9.12
CA TYR A 39 -0.07 12.86 9.07
C TYR A 39 0.52 11.51 9.52
N TYR A 40 1.63 11.07 8.94
CA TYR A 40 2.26 9.79 9.24
C TYR A 40 2.59 9.64 10.72
N TYR A 41 3.25 10.63 11.31
CA TYR A 41 3.65 10.61 12.73
C TYR A 41 2.49 10.83 13.70
N SER A 42 1.38 11.43 13.28
CA SER A 42 0.19 11.61 14.11
C SER A 42 -0.76 10.42 14.09
N HIS A 43 -0.83 9.67 12.98
CA HIS A 43 -1.89 8.67 12.76
C HIS A 43 -1.39 7.25 12.49
N LYS A 44 -0.18 7.07 11.93
CA LYS A 44 0.38 5.75 11.56
C LYS A 44 1.53 5.30 12.47
N ALA A 45 2.49 6.15 12.72
CA ALA A 45 3.77 5.77 13.33
C ALA A 45 3.66 5.09 14.69
N GLU A 46 2.75 5.51 15.57
CA GLU A 46 2.57 4.88 16.89
C GLU A 46 2.17 3.40 16.83
N LYS A 47 1.56 2.96 15.74
CA LYS A 47 1.15 1.57 15.53
C LYS A 47 2.30 0.68 15.06
N ASN A 48 3.40 1.28 14.62
CA ASN A 48 4.53 0.57 14.05
C ASN A 48 5.43 -0.04 15.13
N ILE A 49 6.15 -1.07 14.68
CA ILE A 49 7.34 -1.56 15.37
C ILE A 49 8.54 -1.01 14.60
N CYS A 50 9.42 -0.29 15.27
CA CYS A 50 10.57 0.32 14.61
C CYS A 50 11.88 -0.24 15.18
N PHE A 51 12.75 -0.69 14.30
CA PHE A 51 14.12 -1.12 14.62
C PHE A 51 15.06 0.03 14.33
N VAL A 52 15.89 0.41 15.31
CA VAL A 52 16.79 1.54 15.17
C VAL A 52 18.22 1.20 15.63
N ILE A 53 19.18 1.88 15.04
CA ILE A 53 20.56 1.96 15.52
C ILE A 53 20.84 3.39 15.93
N LYS A 54 21.45 3.56 17.11
CA LYS A 54 21.88 4.84 17.65
C LYS A 54 23.40 4.93 17.67
N GLU A 55 23.89 6.11 17.32
CA GLU A 55 25.27 6.50 17.53
C GLU A 55 25.29 7.81 18.32
N GLN A 56 26.08 7.86 19.38
CA GLN A 56 26.13 9.03 20.26
C GLN A 56 24.75 9.53 20.73
N ASN A 57 23.87 8.58 21.01
CA ASN A 57 22.47 8.82 21.44
C ASN A 57 21.53 9.43 20.36
N GLU A 58 21.94 9.44 19.10
CA GLU A 58 21.15 9.87 17.95
C GLU A 58 20.76 8.65 17.09
N ILE A 59 19.52 8.59 16.61
CA ILE A 59 19.06 7.57 15.67
C ILE A 59 19.69 7.85 14.31
N VAL A 60 20.55 6.92 13.84
CA VAL A 60 21.28 7.04 12.58
C VAL A 60 20.80 6.07 11.50
N SER A 61 20.06 5.04 11.89
CA SER A 61 19.42 4.11 10.95
C SER A 61 18.12 3.58 11.54
N MET A 62 17.12 3.35 10.69
CA MET A 62 15.80 2.86 11.09
C MET A 62 15.15 1.98 10.02
N VAL A 63 14.21 1.14 10.47
CA VAL A 63 13.27 0.35 9.66
C VAL A 63 11.95 0.31 10.40
N HIS A 64 10.86 0.73 9.78
CA HIS A 64 9.50 0.65 10.33
C HIS A 64 8.78 -0.59 9.79
N LEU A 65 8.02 -1.25 10.64
CA LEU A 65 7.09 -2.32 10.32
C LEU A 65 5.67 -1.84 10.60
N THR A 66 4.90 -1.53 9.58
CA THR A 66 3.48 -1.16 9.70
C THR A 66 2.63 -2.41 9.63
N PRO A 67 1.78 -2.69 10.65
CA PRO A 67 0.95 -3.88 10.68
C PRO A 67 -0.22 -3.79 9.70
N TYR A 68 -0.48 -4.90 8.99
CA TYR A 68 -1.64 -5.10 8.13
C TYR A 68 -2.23 -6.49 8.32
N ASP A 69 -3.50 -6.64 7.96
CA ASP A 69 -4.17 -7.95 7.83
C ASP A 69 -4.32 -8.29 6.36
N MET A 70 -3.80 -9.47 5.98
CA MET A 70 -3.94 -10.04 4.64
C MET A 70 -5.14 -10.99 4.61
N CYS A 71 -6.06 -10.74 3.70
CA CYS A 71 -7.15 -11.63 3.36
C CYS A 71 -6.72 -12.57 2.23
N VAL A 72 -6.92 -13.86 2.39
CA VAL A 72 -6.59 -14.89 1.38
C VAL A 72 -7.82 -15.76 1.15
N LYS A 73 -8.19 -15.93 -0.10
CA LYS A 73 -9.30 -16.80 -0.49
C LYS A 73 -8.95 -18.24 -0.22
N ARG A 74 -9.78 -18.94 0.57
CA ARG A 74 -9.56 -20.32 0.96
C ARG A 74 -9.96 -21.29 -0.15
N ASP A 75 -11.07 -21.01 -0.80
CA ASP A 75 -11.68 -21.86 -1.78
C ASP A 75 -12.53 -21.11 -2.80
N LYS A 76 -13.14 -21.84 -3.74
CA LYS A 76 -14.04 -21.25 -4.76
C LYS A 76 -15.37 -20.73 -4.19
N CYS A 77 -15.71 -21.05 -2.94
CA CYS A 77 -16.93 -20.59 -2.27
C CYS A 77 -16.79 -19.14 -1.73
N GLY A 78 -15.57 -18.57 -1.79
CA GLY A 78 -15.31 -17.19 -1.39
C GLY A 78 -15.07 -17.02 0.12
N GLU A 79 -14.91 -18.12 0.87
CA GLU A 79 -14.41 -18.02 2.24
C GLU A 79 -12.99 -17.44 2.24
N ILE A 80 -12.74 -16.53 3.17
CA ILE A 80 -11.43 -15.90 3.35
C ILE A 80 -10.81 -16.29 4.67
N ASP A 81 -9.52 -16.51 4.64
CA ASP A 81 -8.66 -16.56 5.81
C ASP A 81 -7.94 -15.23 5.98
N ILE A 82 -7.67 -14.85 7.23
CA ILE A 82 -6.97 -13.62 7.55
C ILE A 82 -5.71 -13.97 8.33
N PHE A 83 -4.59 -13.37 7.95
CA PHE A 83 -3.37 -13.42 8.74
C PHE A 83 -2.69 -12.06 8.83
N SER A 84 -1.99 -11.82 9.92
CA SER A 84 -1.23 -10.59 10.10
C SER A 84 0.05 -10.61 9.27
N THR A 85 0.37 -9.48 8.69
CA THR A 85 1.59 -9.22 7.90
C THR A 85 2.15 -7.85 8.26
N TYR A 86 3.32 -7.53 7.72
CA TYR A 86 3.91 -6.20 7.88
C TYR A 86 4.30 -5.60 6.54
N TYR A 87 4.00 -4.33 6.37
CA TYR A 87 4.57 -3.46 5.37
C TYR A 87 5.86 -2.85 5.90
N ILE A 88 6.96 -3.05 5.18
CA ILE A 88 8.27 -2.48 5.55
C ILE A 88 8.38 -1.11 4.90
N VAL A 89 8.54 -0.09 5.71
CA VAL A 89 8.57 1.31 5.29
C VAL A 89 9.62 2.08 6.10
N GLY A 90 9.96 3.29 5.67
CA GLY A 90 10.90 4.15 6.38
C GLY A 90 12.27 3.52 6.59
N VAL A 91 12.77 2.78 5.59
CA VAL A 91 14.10 2.19 5.63
C VAL A 91 15.14 3.27 5.33
N ALA A 92 15.73 3.82 6.38
CA ALA A 92 16.62 4.96 6.28
C ALA A 92 17.93 4.77 7.02
N THR A 93 18.97 5.38 6.49
CA THR A 93 20.28 5.53 7.16
C THR A 93 20.86 6.89 6.80
N LYS A 94 21.26 7.67 7.80
CA LYS A 94 21.96 8.94 7.60
C LYS A 94 23.13 8.77 6.65
N GLU A 95 23.35 9.72 5.76
CA GLU A 95 24.38 9.65 4.72
C GLU A 95 25.77 9.32 5.28
N ALA A 96 26.18 10.01 6.35
CA ALA A 96 27.48 9.80 7.01
C ALA A 96 27.67 8.39 7.61
N PHE A 97 26.57 7.62 7.74
CA PHE A 97 26.57 6.28 8.35
C PHE A 97 26.24 5.16 7.33
N ARG A 98 26.03 5.51 6.04
CA ARG A 98 25.82 4.52 4.97
C ARG A 98 27.05 3.66 4.77
N HIS A 99 26.86 2.50 4.11
CA HIS A 99 27.90 1.51 3.80
C HIS A 99 28.57 0.87 5.03
N ARG A 100 27.96 0.96 6.22
CA ARG A 100 28.43 0.30 7.46
C ARG A 100 27.63 -0.96 7.79
N GLY A 101 26.71 -1.39 6.94
CA GLY A 101 25.89 -2.59 7.14
C GLY A 101 24.67 -2.38 8.05
N TYR A 102 24.36 -1.15 8.49
CA TYR A 102 23.27 -0.87 9.44
C TYR A 102 21.89 -1.27 8.88
N MET A 103 21.57 -0.90 7.63
CA MET A 103 20.33 -1.31 6.99
C MET A 103 20.18 -2.84 6.95
N THR A 104 21.23 -3.55 6.57
CA THR A 104 21.25 -5.02 6.53
C THR A 104 20.95 -5.60 7.91
N ALA A 105 21.63 -5.13 8.95
CA ALA A 105 21.44 -5.60 10.31
C ALA A 105 20.02 -5.36 10.82
N LEU A 106 19.43 -4.18 10.51
CA LEU A 106 18.05 -3.84 10.89
C LEU A 106 17.02 -4.72 10.16
N LEU A 107 17.19 -4.93 8.85
CA LEU A 107 16.29 -5.80 8.07
C LEU A 107 16.37 -7.26 8.56
N GLU A 108 17.56 -7.80 8.80
CA GLU A 108 17.71 -9.16 9.33
C GLU A 108 17.09 -9.32 10.72
N GLN A 109 17.23 -8.32 11.58
CA GLN A 109 16.58 -8.31 12.90
C GLN A 109 15.06 -8.24 12.77
N ALA A 110 14.53 -7.40 11.87
CA ALA A 110 13.11 -7.31 11.57
C ALA A 110 12.56 -8.66 11.04
N PHE A 111 13.26 -9.32 10.12
CA PHE A 111 12.86 -10.65 9.64
C PHE A 111 12.90 -11.70 10.76
N SER A 112 13.93 -11.68 11.60
CA SER A 112 14.01 -12.57 12.77
C SER A 112 12.84 -12.36 13.73
N TYR A 113 12.49 -11.10 14.01
CA TYR A 113 11.34 -10.74 14.82
C TYR A 113 10.03 -11.27 14.22
N MET A 114 9.76 -10.99 12.94
CA MET A 114 8.56 -11.44 12.25
C MET A 114 8.44 -12.97 12.25
N LYS A 115 9.54 -13.70 12.00
CA LYS A 115 9.56 -15.17 12.09
C LYS A 115 9.22 -15.69 13.49
N LYS A 116 9.76 -15.07 14.55
CA LYS A 116 9.44 -15.42 15.94
C LYS A 116 7.96 -15.18 16.27
N CYS A 117 7.34 -14.20 15.63
CA CYS A 117 5.90 -13.91 15.74
C CYS A 117 5.04 -14.77 14.79
N ASN A 118 5.62 -15.76 14.08
CA ASN A 118 4.94 -16.59 13.08
C ASN A 118 4.26 -15.78 11.96
N ILE A 119 4.84 -14.65 11.59
CA ILE A 119 4.39 -13.87 10.43
C ILE A 119 4.90 -14.55 9.16
N PRO A 120 4.03 -15.05 8.29
CA PRO A 120 4.46 -15.85 7.15
C PRO A 120 5.04 -15.02 6.00
N PHE A 121 4.71 -13.74 5.95
CA PHE A 121 4.93 -12.88 4.79
C PHE A 121 5.22 -11.44 5.20
N ALA A 122 6.04 -10.74 4.43
CA ALA A 122 6.21 -9.29 4.52
C ALA A 122 6.28 -8.69 3.11
N PHE A 123 5.92 -7.43 2.97
CA PHE A 123 5.92 -6.73 1.69
C PHE A 123 6.41 -5.30 1.84
N LEU A 124 6.77 -4.69 0.70
CA LEU A 124 7.23 -3.30 0.61
C LEU A 124 7.04 -2.76 -0.82
N MET A 125 7.02 -1.45 -0.94
CA MET A 125 7.19 -0.76 -2.20
C MET A 125 8.64 -0.24 -2.27
N PRO A 126 9.46 -0.75 -3.20
CA PRO A 126 10.88 -0.41 -3.22
C PRO A 126 11.13 0.91 -3.96
N ALA A 127 11.86 1.84 -3.37
CA ALA A 127 12.44 2.96 -4.11
C ALA A 127 13.52 2.45 -5.12
N ASN A 128 14.24 1.38 -4.75
CA ASN A 128 15.18 0.68 -5.62
C ASN A 128 15.12 -0.83 -5.33
N PRO A 129 14.61 -1.66 -6.25
CA PRO A 129 14.45 -3.11 -6.03
C PRO A 129 15.77 -3.83 -5.77
N ALA A 130 16.88 -3.39 -6.35
CA ALA A 130 18.19 -4.00 -6.17
C ALA A 130 18.67 -4.02 -4.70
N ILE A 131 18.09 -3.17 -3.85
CA ILE A 131 18.36 -3.17 -2.40
C ILE A 131 17.73 -4.39 -1.72
N TYR A 132 16.56 -4.84 -2.17
CA TYR A 132 15.74 -5.84 -1.48
C TYR A 132 15.82 -7.24 -2.12
N GLU A 133 16.20 -7.34 -3.40
CA GLU A 133 16.41 -8.61 -4.09
C GLU A 133 17.40 -9.55 -3.38
N PRO A 134 18.55 -9.08 -2.83
CA PRO A 134 19.47 -9.93 -2.09
C PRO A 134 18.87 -10.54 -0.81
N PHE A 135 17.85 -9.90 -0.24
CA PHE A 135 17.10 -10.43 0.90
C PHE A 135 16.01 -11.42 0.49
N GLY A 136 15.82 -11.70 -0.80
CA GLY A 136 14.83 -12.63 -1.32
C GLY A 136 13.44 -12.02 -1.57
N PHE A 137 13.32 -10.71 -1.65
CA PHE A 137 12.11 -10.06 -2.14
C PHE A 137 11.97 -10.24 -3.64
N ARG A 138 10.73 -10.40 -4.11
CA ARG A 138 10.37 -10.46 -5.52
C ARG A 138 9.12 -9.63 -5.76
N TYR A 139 8.97 -9.06 -6.96
CA TYR A 139 7.72 -8.41 -7.34
C TYR A 139 6.57 -9.41 -7.34
N ILE A 140 5.46 -8.99 -6.74
CA ILE A 140 4.26 -9.80 -6.57
C ILE A 140 2.98 -9.07 -7.00
N TYR A 141 3.07 -7.78 -7.28
CA TYR A 141 1.93 -6.98 -7.70
C TYR A 141 2.37 -5.89 -8.68
N GLU A 142 1.58 -5.74 -9.75
CA GLU A 142 1.71 -4.69 -10.75
C GLU A 142 0.48 -3.79 -10.70
N ARG A 143 0.69 -2.49 -10.57
CA ARG A 143 -0.37 -1.49 -10.59
C ARG A 143 -0.63 -1.04 -12.02
N THR A 144 -1.90 -0.86 -12.33
CA THR A 144 -2.34 -0.12 -13.50
C THR A 144 -2.60 1.32 -13.08
N ASP A 145 -1.96 2.27 -13.73
CA ASP A 145 -2.21 3.69 -13.51
C ASP A 145 -3.40 4.14 -14.37
N TYR A 146 -4.15 5.14 -13.88
CA TYR A 146 -5.29 5.73 -14.59
C TYR A 146 -5.17 7.25 -14.59
N LEU A 147 -5.77 7.87 -15.62
CA LEU A 147 -5.99 9.31 -15.67
C LEU A 147 -7.45 9.60 -15.36
N PHE A 148 -7.73 10.60 -14.55
CA PHE A 148 -9.06 11.09 -14.30
C PHE A 148 -9.37 12.27 -15.24
N CYS A 149 -10.42 12.15 -16.03
CA CYS A 149 -10.84 13.14 -17.03
C CYS A 149 -12.19 13.76 -16.68
N PRO A 150 -12.25 14.73 -15.76
CA PRO A 150 -13.52 15.26 -15.23
C PRO A 150 -14.41 15.96 -16.27
N LYS A 151 -13.87 16.31 -17.43
CA LYS A 151 -14.61 17.02 -18.49
C LYS A 151 -15.77 16.20 -19.08
N ASP A 152 -15.72 14.88 -18.96
CA ASP A 152 -16.70 13.97 -19.56
C ASP A 152 -17.87 13.66 -18.62
N VAL A 153 -17.78 14.02 -17.33
CA VAL A 153 -18.83 13.80 -16.33
C VAL A 153 -20.09 14.62 -16.62
N ASN A 154 -19.93 15.83 -17.19
CA ASN A 154 -21.05 16.74 -17.49
C ASN A 154 -21.73 16.48 -18.85
N LYS A 155 -21.22 15.56 -19.63
CA LYS A 155 -21.75 15.29 -20.98
C LYS A 155 -22.56 14.01 -21.05
N GLY A 156 -23.18 13.51 -20.01
CA GLY A 156 -24.26 12.50 -19.99
C GLY A 156 -24.47 11.58 -21.23
N GLN A 157 -23.48 11.48 -22.10
CA GLN A 157 -23.48 10.73 -23.33
C GLN A 157 -22.29 9.77 -23.30
N GLY A 158 -22.45 8.69 -22.54
CA GLY A 158 -21.67 7.50 -22.82
C GLY A 158 -21.89 7.12 -24.27
N SER A 159 -20.82 7.13 -25.06
CA SER A 159 -20.78 6.48 -26.36
C SER A 159 -21.02 4.98 -26.12
N SER A 160 -22.27 4.57 -26.09
CA SER A 160 -22.61 3.20 -25.83
C SER A 160 -23.29 2.56 -27.04
N ALA A 161 -22.76 1.42 -27.43
CA ALA A 161 -23.43 0.47 -28.31
C ALA A 161 -24.62 -0.25 -27.61
N LEU A 162 -24.95 0.13 -26.37
CA LEU A 162 -26.09 -0.36 -25.59
C LEU A 162 -26.87 0.86 -25.05
N ASN A 163 -28.07 1.10 -25.59
CA ASN A 163 -29.01 2.14 -25.21
C ASN A 163 -29.57 1.99 -23.77
N LEU A 164 -28.72 2.01 -22.77
CA LEU A 164 -29.11 2.10 -21.37
C LEU A 164 -28.71 3.49 -20.88
N GLU A 165 -29.73 4.34 -20.64
CA GLU A 165 -29.56 5.62 -19.93
C GLU A 165 -29.20 5.30 -18.47
N VAL A 166 -27.88 5.21 -18.15
CA VAL A 166 -27.38 5.09 -16.79
C VAL A 166 -27.04 6.49 -16.31
N GLU A 167 -27.73 6.94 -15.26
CA GLU A 167 -27.41 8.19 -14.58
C GLU A 167 -26.16 7.98 -13.71
N LEU A 168 -25.07 8.69 -14.03
CA LEU A 168 -23.82 8.65 -13.28
C LEU A 168 -23.67 9.91 -12.43
N GLU A 169 -23.32 9.70 -11.18
CA GLU A 169 -22.96 10.77 -10.24
C GLU A 169 -21.59 10.47 -9.63
N ILE A 170 -20.71 11.47 -9.59
CA ILE A 170 -19.38 11.37 -8.97
C ILE A 170 -19.30 12.38 -7.85
N VAL A 171 -19.04 11.90 -6.67
CA VAL A 171 -19.04 12.68 -5.43
C VAL A 171 -17.72 12.49 -4.70
N LYS A 172 -17.14 13.58 -4.18
CA LYS A 172 -16.02 13.48 -3.27
C LYS A 172 -16.51 12.85 -1.96
N ALA A 173 -15.84 11.76 -1.55
CA ALA A 173 -16.15 11.10 -0.28
C ALA A 173 -15.74 11.97 0.91
N ASP A 174 -16.45 11.79 2.00
CA ASP A 174 -16.08 12.33 3.30
C ASP A 174 -15.95 11.21 4.35
N GLU A 175 -15.62 11.56 5.59
CA GLU A 175 -15.38 10.59 6.67
C GLU A 175 -16.58 9.66 6.94
N LYS A 176 -17.83 10.13 6.73
CA LYS A 176 -19.04 9.32 6.95
C LYS A 176 -19.18 8.18 5.92
N ASP A 177 -18.51 8.29 4.77
CA ASP A 177 -18.60 7.32 3.69
C ASP A 177 -17.65 6.11 3.92
N CYS A 178 -16.77 6.16 4.93
CA CYS A 178 -15.76 5.13 5.18
C CYS A 178 -16.36 3.75 5.45
N GLU A 179 -17.49 3.64 6.15
CA GLU A 179 -18.18 2.36 6.40
C GLU A 179 -18.75 1.77 5.10
N GLN A 180 -19.35 2.61 4.25
CA GLN A 180 -19.86 2.20 2.94
C GLN A 180 -18.73 1.74 2.02
N LEU A 181 -17.62 2.50 1.97
CA LEU A 181 -16.43 2.15 1.21
C LEU A 181 -15.83 0.81 1.66
N ALA A 182 -15.75 0.57 2.98
CA ALA A 182 -15.26 -0.67 3.54
C ALA A 182 -16.12 -1.87 3.10
N SER A 183 -17.43 -1.75 3.24
CA SER A 183 -18.38 -2.79 2.87
C SER A 183 -18.31 -3.10 1.37
N PHE A 184 -18.36 -2.06 0.54
CA PHE A 184 -18.25 -2.17 -0.92
C PHE A 184 -16.92 -2.81 -1.34
N SER A 185 -15.81 -2.31 -0.81
CA SER A 185 -14.48 -2.78 -1.16
C SER A 185 -14.31 -4.26 -0.83
N MET A 186 -14.68 -4.68 0.38
CA MET A 186 -14.57 -6.07 0.80
C MET A 186 -15.44 -7.00 -0.04
N GLU A 187 -16.64 -6.58 -0.46
CA GLU A 187 -17.51 -7.34 -1.37
C GLU A 187 -16.84 -7.54 -2.73
N GLN A 188 -16.36 -6.46 -3.35
CA GLN A 188 -15.75 -6.52 -4.67
C GLN A 188 -14.43 -7.30 -4.68
N LEU A 189 -13.59 -7.11 -3.66
CA LEU A 189 -12.29 -7.78 -3.57
C LEU A 189 -12.44 -9.30 -3.37
N ARG A 190 -13.36 -9.74 -2.51
CA ARG A 190 -13.67 -11.18 -2.31
C ARG A 190 -14.10 -11.86 -3.59
N GLY A 191 -14.84 -11.16 -4.44
CA GLY A 191 -15.33 -11.72 -5.71
C GLY A 191 -14.24 -11.93 -6.76
N ARG A 192 -13.18 -11.10 -6.75
CA ARG A 192 -12.24 -10.97 -7.87
C ARG A 192 -10.83 -11.49 -7.60
N TYR A 193 -10.35 -11.33 -6.35
CA TYR A 193 -8.94 -11.54 -6.04
C TYR A 193 -8.74 -12.71 -5.10
N ASP A 194 -7.61 -13.38 -5.25
CA ASP A 194 -7.24 -14.52 -4.42
C ASP A 194 -6.59 -14.08 -3.11
N PHE A 195 -5.96 -12.89 -3.11
CA PHE A 195 -5.50 -12.23 -1.89
C PHE A 195 -5.56 -10.71 -2.01
N PHE A 196 -5.77 -10.04 -0.88
CA PHE A 196 -5.82 -8.57 -0.77
C PHE A 196 -5.66 -8.13 0.68
N LEU A 197 -5.26 -6.88 0.89
CA LEU A 197 -5.23 -6.32 2.24
C LEU A 197 -6.64 -6.01 2.73
N LYS A 198 -6.90 -6.31 4.01
CA LYS A 198 -8.19 -6.06 4.64
C LYS A 198 -8.50 -4.57 4.63
N ARG A 199 -9.68 -4.24 4.16
CA ARG A 199 -10.18 -2.87 4.03
C ARG A 199 -11.42 -2.66 4.89
N ASP A 200 -11.18 -2.37 6.17
CA ASP A 200 -12.24 -1.99 7.10
C ASP A 200 -12.43 -0.46 7.14
N GLU A 201 -13.36 -0.01 7.97
CA GLU A 201 -13.64 1.41 8.15
C GLU A 201 -12.40 2.20 8.58
N LEU A 202 -11.58 1.63 9.48
CA LEU A 202 -10.35 2.26 9.96
C LEU A 202 -9.33 2.43 8.82
N TYR A 203 -9.25 1.46 7.90
CA TYR A 203 -8.44 1.57 6.71
C TYR A 203 -8.83 2.80 5.88
N PHE A 204 -10.13 2.96 5.58
CA PHE A 204 -10.60 4.08 4.77
C PHE A 204 -10.50 5.44 5.48
N ARG A 205 -10.70 5.49 6.80
CA ARG A 205 -10.44 6.70 7.58
C ARG A 205 -8.96 7.12 7.49
N THR A 206 -8.06 6.15 7.60
CA THR A 206 -6.60 6.40 7.50
C THR A 206 -6.22 6.84 6.09
N LEU A 207 -6.72 6.14 5.06
CA LEU A 207 -6.49 6.50 3.65
C LEU A 207 -7.05 7.88 3.29
N HIS A 208 -8.23 8.25 3.83
CA HIS A 208 -8.81 9.57 3.63
C HIS A 208 -7.89 10.67 4.15
N MET A 209 -7.39 10.54 5.40
CA MET A 209 -6.45 11.50 6.00
C MET A 209 -5.11 11.55 5.25
N GLU A 210 -4.63 10.40 4.76
CA GLU A 210 -3.41 10.30 3.96
C GLU A 210 -3.52 11.10 2.66
N LEU A 211 -4.57 10.82 1.89
CA LEU A 211 -4.83 11.53 0.65
C LEU A 211 -5.04 13.04 0.87
N GLU A 212 -5.76 13.43 1.93
CA GLU A 212 -5.94 14.85 2.25
C GLU A 212 -4.62 15.55 2.59
N SER A 213 -3.66 14.84 3.22
CA SER A 213 -2.34 15.40 3.50
C SER A 213 -1.56 15.76 2.23
N GLU A 214 -1.84 15.05 1.12
CA GLU A 214 -1.25 15.26 -0.22
C GLU A 214 -2.21 15.98 -1.19
N ASN A 215 -3.22 16.69 -0.68
CA ASN A 215 -4.27 17.39 -1.45
C ASN A 215 -5.09 16.46 -2.38
N GLY A 216 -5.07 15.17 -2.11
CA GLY A 216 -5.87 14.15 -2.81
C GLY A 216 -7.24 13.93 -2.16
N CYS A 217 -7.97 12.96 -2.66
CA CYS A 217 -9.26 12.55 -2.11
C CYS A 217 -9.71 11.20 -2.67
N ILE A 218 -10.78 10.67 -2.09
CA ILE A 218 -11.51 9.52 -2.62
C ILE A 218 -12.74 10.06 -3.36
N TYR A 219 -13.02 9.55 -4.55
CA TYR A 219 -14.26 9.80 -5.29
C TYR A 219 -15.14 8.56 -5.27
N LEU A 220 -16.41 8.74 -4.94
CA LEU A 220 -17.47 7.75 -5.06
C LEU A 220 -18.13 7.88 -6.43
N ILE A 221 -18.43 6.75 -7.06
CA ILE A 221 -19.16 6.68 -8.33
C ILE A 221 -20.50 6.02 -8.05
N TYR A 222 -21.59 6.74 -8.27
CA TYR A 222 -22.94 6.20 -8.22
C TYR A 222 -23.48 5.98 -9.63
N ALA A 223 -24.17 4.88 -9.84
CA ALA A 223 -24.91 4.57 -11.06
C ALA A 223 -26.37 4.31 -10.69
N ASN A 224 -27.29 5.11 -11.22
CA ASN A 224 -28.72 5.07 -10.88
C ASN A 224 -28.99 5.14 -9.37
N GLY A 225 -28.20 5.94 -8.64
CA GLY A 225 -28.30 6.12 -7.19
C GLY A 225 -27.68 5.02 -6.33
N GLU A 226 -27.11 3.96 -6.92
CA GLU A 226 -26.37 2.92 -6.21
C GLU A 226 -24.86 3.10 -6.33
N LEU A 227 -24.10 2.80 -5.27
CA LEU A 227 -22.64 2.82 -5.31
C LEU A 227 -22.13 1.78 -6.31
N ALA A 228 -21.53 2.26 -7.39
CA ALA A 228 -20.98 1.49 -8.48
C ALA A 228 -19.47 1.30 -8.39
N GLY A 229 -18.77 2.19 -7.67
CA GLY A 229 -17.34 2.13 -7.52
C GLY A 229 -16.76 3.31 -6.76
N TYR A 230 -15.44 3.29 -6.62
CA TYR A 230 -14.68 4.44 -6.14
C TYR A 230 -13.30 4.46 -6.82
N PHE A 231 -12.65 5.60 -6.76
CA PHE A 231 -11.23 5.73 -7.09
C PHE A 231 -10.56 6.73 -6.15
N THR A 232 -9.24 6.54 -5.95
CA THR A 232 -8.42 7.45 -5.17
C THR A 232 -7.66 8.36 -6.10
N HIS A 233 -7.73 9.65 -5.83
CA HIS A 233 -7.04 10.68 -6.57
C HIS A 233 -5.97 11.28 -5.65
N ALA A 234 -4.72 11.17 -6.05
CA ALA A 234 -3.59 11.78 -5.38
C ALA A 234 -3.06 12.94 -6.22
N CYS A 235 -2.49 13.93 -5.56
CA CYS A 235 -1.97 15.14 -6.18
C CYS A 235 -0.61 15.47 -5.54
N GLU A 236 0.41 14.71 -5.91
CA GLU A 236 1.79 14.99 -5.53
C GLU A 236 2.39 16.05 -6.48
N GLU A 237 3.38 15.69 -7.32
CA GLU A 237 3.91 16.56 -8.38
C GLU A 237 3.00 16.56 -9.61
N GLU A 238 2.35 15.42 -9.91
CA GLU A 238 1.35 15.26 -10.98
C GLU A 238 0.09 14.62 -10.41
N GLU A 239 -1.08 14.99 -10.95
CA GLU A 239 -2.36 14.36 -10.62
C GLU A 239 -2.39 12.93 -11.16
N PHE A 240 -2.68 11.95 -10.32
CA PHE A 240 -2.84 10.57 -10.74
C PHE A 240 -3.93 9.84 -9.94
N VAL A 241 -4.49 8.82 -10.55
CA VAL A 241 -5.43 7.90 -9.90
C VAL A 241 -4.66 6.68 -9.44
N GLN A 242 -4.54 6.52 -8.12
CA GLN A 242 -3.75 5.47 -7.50
C GLN A 242 -4.48 4.13 -7.48
N GLU A 243 -5.79 4.16 -7.23
CA GLU A 243 -6.64 2.99 -7.11
C GLU A 243 -7.99 3.21 -7.76
N VAL A 244 -8.47 2.18 -8.45
CA VAL A 244 -9.82 2.13 -9.04
C VAL A 244 -10.45 0.80 -8.66
N LEU A 245 -11.63 0.84 -8.04
CA LEU A 245 -12.44 -0.34 -7.76
C LEU A 245 -13.88 -0.07 -8.16
N ILE A 246 -14.34 -0.74 -9.22
CA ILE A 246 -15.66 -0.54 -9.85
C ILE A 246 -16.35 -1.89 -9.96
N LYS A 247 -17.67 -1.94 -9.79
CA LYS A 247 -18.46 -3.14 -10.09
C LYS A 247 -18.23 -3.55 -11.55
N GLU A 248 -18.00 -4.83 -11.80
CA GLU A 248 -17.62 -5.37 -13.10
C GLU A 248 -18.58 -4.99 -14.23
N CYS A 249 -19.89 -4.92 -13.91
CA CYS A 249 -20.93 -4.53 -14.85
C CYS A 249 -20.82 -3.07 -15.36
N TYR A 250 -20.12 -2.20 -14.63
CA TYR A 250 -19.89 -0.80 -14.99
C TYR A 250 -18.48 -0.49 -15.48
N GLU A 251 -17.55 -1.45 -15.37
CA GLU A 251 -16.12 -1.20 -15.66
C GLU A 251 -15.93 -0.71 -17.11
N ASN A 252 -16.49 -1.40 -18.10
CA ASN A 252 -16.36 -1.02 -19.52
C ASN A 252 -17.02 0.32 -19.88
N MET A 253 -17.93 0.84 -19.04
CA MET A 253 -18.57 2.12 -19.25
C MET A 253 -17.76 3.27 -18.66
N LEU A 254 -17.06 3.03 -17.55
CA LEU A 254 -16.36 4.03 -16.75
C LEU A 254 -14.88 4.09 -17.06
N VAL A 255 -14.31 2.97 -17.50
CA VAL A 255 -12.89 2.82 -17.78
C VAL A 255 -12.69 2.51 -19.26
N VAL A 256 -11.87 3.31 -19.90
CA VAL A 256 -11.45 3.10 -21.30
C VAL A 256 -9.94 2.94 -21.38
N ASP A 257 -9.46 2.31 -22.45
CA ASP A 257 -8.02 2.18 -22.69
C ASP A 257 -7.44 3.47 -23.26
N GLU A 258 -6.15 3.65 -23.08
CA GLU A 258 -5.38 4.80 -23.55
C GLU A 258 -5.62 5.06 -25.04
N GLY A 259 -5.82 6.32 -25.40
CA GLY A 259 -6.18 6.75 -26.75
C GLY A 259 -7.69 6.90 -26.99
N ASN A 260 -8.53 6.53 -26.01
CA ASN A 260 -9.97 6.75 -26.05
C ASN A 260 -10.38 7.83 -25.03
N GLU A 261 -11.55 8.45 -25.26
CA GLU A 261 -12.15 9.42 -24.34
C GLU A 261 -13.06 8.68 -23.33
N GLY A 262 -12.89 8.94 -22.03
CA GLY A 262 -13.69 8.36 -20.96
C GLY A 262 -13.40 8.99 -19.61
N LEU A 263 -14.18 8.62 -18.59
CA LEU A 263 -14.02 9.15 -17.23
C LEU A 263 -12.68 8.80 -16.63
N LEU A 264 -12.32 7.53 -16.72
CA LEU A 264 -11.05 6.97 -16.27
C LEU A 264 -10.35 6.33 -17.46
N VAL A 265 -9.18 6.83 -17.79
CA VAL A 265 -8.38 6.30 -18.90
C VAL A 265 -7.29 5.41 -18.33
N ARG A 266 -7.37 4.12 -18.63
CA ARG A 266 -6.38 3.12 -18.23
C ARG A 266 -5.11 3.30 -19.05
N ARG A 267 -3.97 3.44 -18.36
CA ARG A 267 -2.65 3.41 -19.00
C ARG A 267 -2.34 1.99 -19.49
N SER A 268 -1.71 1.88 -20.65
CA SER A 268 -1.34 0.59 -21.23
C SER A 268 -0.20 -0.10 -20.48
N GLU A 269 0.67 0.66 -19.83
CA GLU A 269 1.81 0.16 -19.10
C GLU A 269 1.41 -0.16 -17.64
N LYS A 270 1.66 -1.41 -17.23
CA LYS A 270 1.59 -1.81 -15.82
C LYS A 270 2.95 -1.65 -15.16
N LYS A 271 2.96 -1.14 -13.94
CA LYS A 271 4.19 -0.92 -13.18
C LYS A 271 4.28 -1.91 -12.03
N PRO A 272 5.35 -2.71 -11.94
CA PRO A 272 5.60 -3.52 -10.76
C PRO A 272 5.91 -2.58 -9.58
N ILE A 273 5.08 -2.61 -8.54
CA ILE A 273 5.20 -1.68 -7.41
C ILE A 273 5.45 -2.36 -6.07
N ILE A 274 4.88 -3.54 -5.84
CA ILE A 274 5.01 -4.23 -4.55
C ILE A 274 5.93 -5.43 -4.68
N MET A 275 6.91 -5.50 -3.80
CA MET A 275 7.73 -6.69 -3.59
C MET A 275 7.30 -7.40 -2.31
N GLY A 276 7.25 -8.73 -2.38
CA GLY A 276 6.92 -9.59 -1.26
C GLY A 276 8.05 -10.55 -0.92
N LYS A 277 8.05 -11.05 0.33
CA LYS A 277 9.00 -12.03 0.85
C LYS A 277 8.29 -13.03 1.73
N LYS A 278 8.42 -14.32 1.40
CA LYS A 278 8.08 -15.42 2.31
C LYS A 278 9.07 -15.44 3.48
N LEU A 279 8.56 -15.47 4.70
CA LEU A 279 9.36 -15.46 5.92
C LEU A 279 9.44 -16.82 6.60
N CYS A 280 8.32 -17.55 6.63
CA CYS A 280 8.25 -18.90 7.18
C CYS A 280 7.19 -19.73 6.45
N ASP A 281 7.26 -21.04 6.60
CA ASP A 281 6.26 -21.96 6.05
C ASP A 281 4.95 -21.84 6.85
N ASN A 282 3.85 -21.84 6.13
CA ASN A 282 2.52 -21.90 6.72
C ASN A 282 1.64 -22.75 5.82
N THR A 283 1.33 -23.98 6.28
CA THR A 283 0.60 -24.96 5.48
C THR A 283 -0.74 -24.47 4.97
N ARG A 284 -1.36 -23.53 5.67
CA ARG A 284 -2.66 -22.95 5.30
C ARG A 284 -2.57 -21.99 4.12
N PHE A 285 -1.45 -21.26 4.01
CA PHE A 285 -1.23 -20.24 2.98
C PHE A 285 -0.11 -20.61 2.00
N GLU A 286 0.36 -21.86 2.05
CA GLU A 286 1.54 -22.29 1.31
C GLU A 286 1.46 -22.05 -0.21
N PRO A 287 0.31 -22.23 -0.90
CA PRO A 287 0.23 -21.94 -2.33
C PRO A 287 0.55 -20.47 -2.64
N LEU A 288 -0.03 -19.52 -1.89
CA LEU A 288 0.24 -18.08 -2.03
C LEU A 288 1.69 -17.76 -1.68
N LEU A 289 2.21 -18.29 -0.57
CA LEU A 289 3.57 -18.06 -0.14
C LEU A 289 4.60 -18.59 -1.15
N GLN A 290 4.28 -19.66 -1.85
CA GLN A 290 5.13 -20.20 -2.91
C GLN A 290 5.11 -19.31 -4.16
N GLU A 291 3.96 -18.80 -4.56
CA GLU A 291 3.85 -17.84 -5.67
C GLU A 291 4.66 -16.57 -5.38
N ILE A 292 4.59 -16.06 -4.16
CA ILE A 292 5.41 -14.92 -3.69
C ILE A 292 6.91 -15.26 -3.77
N ALA A 293 7.31 -16.44 -3.30
CA ALA A 293 8.70 -16.85 -3.32
C ALA A 293 9.25 -17.03 -4.75
N ASP A 294 8.39 -17.47 -5.67
CA ASP A 294 8.71 -17.66 -7.09
C ASP A 294 8.69 -16.34 -7.88
N GLY A 295 8.22 -15.23 -7.29
CA GLY A 295 8.05 -13.94 -7.97
C GLY A 295 6.98 -13.98 -9.06
N LYS A 296 5.94 -14.78 -8.87
CA LYS A 296 4.81 -14.84 -9.79
C LYS A 296 3.80 -13.76 -9.42
N ASN A 297 3.22 -13.12 -10.45
CA ASN A 297 2.07 -12.25 -10.29
C ASN A 297 0.86 -13.11 -9.89
N ALA A 298 0.66 -13.28 -8.59
CA ALA A 298 -0.54 -13.86 -8.07
C ALA A 298 -1.73 -12.89 -8.26
N ASN A 299 -2.94 -13.41 -8.39
CA ASN A 299 -4.16 -12.60 -8.54
C ASN A 299 -4.49 -11.86 -7.24
N GLY A 300 -3.75 -10.80 -6.96
CA GLY A 300 -3.86 -10.01 -5.75
C GLY A 300 -4.25 -8.55 -6.00
N PHE A 301 -4.62 -7.88 -4.92
CA PHE A 301 -4.91 -6.45 -4.91
C PHE A 301 -4.18 -5.78 -3.73
N MET A 302 -3.15 -5.00 -4.06
CA MET A 302 -2.25 -4.37 -3.09
C MET A 302 -1.84 -2.98 -3.60
N ASN A 303 -2.58 -1.96 -3.22
CA ASN A 303 -2.33 -0.57 -3.65
C ASN A 303 -1.83 0.34 -2.51
N GLU A 304 -1.23 -0.24 -1.49
CA GLU A 304 -0.70 0.52 -0.37
C GLU A 304 0.57 1.24 -0.79
N VAL A 305 0.49 2.56 -0.72
CA VAL A 305 1.60 3.49 -0.86
C VAL A 305 1.67 4.29 0.45
N VAL A 306 2.83 4.36 1.04
CA VAL A 306 3.10 5.19 2.21
C VAL A 306 4.26 6.10 1.90
#